data_20c2d18e6055eb9fe6bafe509c34428b
#
_entry.id   20c2d18e6055eb9fe6bafe509c34428b
#
_cell.length_a   1.000
_cell.length_b   1.000
_cell.length_c   1.000
_cell.angle_alpha   90.00
_cell.angle_beta   90.00
_cell.angle_gamma   90.00
#
_symmetry.space_group_name_H-M   'P 1'
#
loop_
_entity.id
_entity.type
_entity.pdbx_description
1 polymer ?
#
loop_
_entity_poly.entity_id
_entity_poly.type
_entity_poly.pdbx_seq_one_letter_code
_entity_poly.pdbx_strand_id
1 'polypeptide(L)'
;RTSFGCNVRPVDYGMLLNHEGSVNHVVYAASVIRAVLFDFGGVILTSPFEAFNVYEEEADLPQDLIRTINATNPDTNAWAHFERGEYSTAQFVTAFEAEARAAGYEVDASRVVGSLRGRLRPAMVEAVRRCGAEFRTAMLTNNFVSPHDEPRTTAMTDADGADLGAVHALFEEIIESSVVGVRKPEPRFYEIACERLGVRPEECVFLDDLGINLKPAKAMGMQTIKVVDPANALAELEMILGIALSG
;
A
#
# COMPACT_ATOMS: atom_id res chain seq x y z
N ARG A 1 34.46 29.58 6.43
CA ARG A 1 34.55 28.62 5.31
C ARG A 1 34.02 27.29 5.80
N THR A 2 32.78 27.02 5.58
CA THR A 2 32.08 25.74 5.86
C THR A 2 32.03 24.97 4.54
N SER A 3 32.75 23.85 4.48
CA SER A 3 32.73 22.92 3.37
C SER A 3 31.50 22.02 3.50
N PHE A 4 30.57 22.12 2.55
CA PHE A 4 29.52 21.13 2.36
C PHE A 4 30.15 19.85 1.77
N GLY A 5 30.18 18.79 2.57
CA GLY A 5 30.56 17.45 2.10
C GLY A 5 29.42 16.86 1.27
N CYS A 6 29.69 16.73 -0.04
CA CYS A 6 28.81 15.99 -0.94
C CYS A 6 28.95 14.48 -0.64
N ASN A 7 27.96 13.87 -0.03
CA ASN A 7 27.94 12.44 0.28
C ASN A 7 27.50 11.68 -0.98
N VAL A 8 28.46 11.33 -1.85
CA VAL A 8 28.22 10.51 -3.04
C VAL A 8 28.17 9.05 -2.60
N ARG A 9 27.00 8.39 -2.75
CA ARG A 9 26.83 6.96 -2.50
C ARG A 9 27.65 6.12 -3.49
N PRO A 10 28.10 4.89 -3.12
CA PRO A 10 28.85 4.02 -4.01
C PRO A 10 28.00 3.60 -5.22
N VAL A 11 28.61 3.68 -6.39
CA VAL A 11 28.02 3.28 -7.68
C VAL A 11 28.32 1.80 -7.87
N ASP A 12 27.29 0.99 -8.14
CA ASP A 12 27.48 -0.41 -8.54
C ASP A 12 28.03 -0.48 -9.96
N TYR A 13 29.18 -1.15 -10.14
CA TYR A 13 29.85 -1.30 -11.43
C TYR A 13 29.46 -2.64 -12.06
N GLY A 14 28.70 -2.61 -13.14
CA GLY A 14 28.48 -3.76 -14.03
C GLY A 14 29.59 -3.84 -15.08
N MET A 15 30.19 -5.03 -15.26
CA MET A 15 31.27 -5.28 -16.22
C MET A 15 30.69 -6.00 -17.44
N LEU A 16 30.69 -5.36 -18.61
CA LEU A 16 30.40 -6.02 -19.89
C LEU A 16 31.67 -6.00 -20.77
N LEU A 17 32.12 -7.19 -21.18
CA LEU A 17 33.21 -7.36 -22.13
C LEU A 17 32.65 -7.28 -23.57
N ASN A 18 33.20 -6.42 -24.41
CA ASN A 18 32.94 -6.45 -25.85
C ASN A 18 33.93 -7.38 -26.57
N HIS A 19 33.66 -7.69 -27.86
CA HIS A 19 34.44 -8.60 -28.66
C HIS A 19 35.93 -8.24 -28.87
N GLU A 20 36.36 -7.05 -28.42
CA GLU A 20 37.73 -6.54 -28.55
C GLU A 20 38.50 -6.48 -27.21
N GLY A 21 37.91 -7.03 -26.12
CA GLY A 21 38.55 -7.09 -24.81
C GLY A 21 38.66 -5.72 -24.09
N SER A 22 37.97 -4.71 -24.59
CA SER A 22 37.91 -3.39 -23.94
C SER A 22 36.81 -3.36 -22.89
N VAL A 23 37.12 -2.88 -21.68
CA VAL A 23 36.16 -2.77 -20.57
C VAL A 23 35.37 -1.50 -20.70
N ASN A 24 34.11 -1.59 -21.13
CA ASN A 24 33.19 -0.48 -21.05
C ASN A 24 32.55 -0.46 -19.66
N HIS A 25 32.92 0.52 -18.84
CA HIS A 25 32.24 0.80 -17.58
C HIS A 25 30.87 1.41 -17.87
N VAL A 26 29.82 0.58 -17.81
CA VAL A 26 28.46 1.10 -17.77
C VAL A 26 28.19 1.58 -16.37
N VAL A 27 28.28 2.88 -16.16
CA VAL A 27 27.88 3.50 -14.90
C VAL A 27 26.34 3.53 -14.88
N TYR A 28 25.72 2.62 -14.16
CA TYR A 28 24.31 2.77 -13.80
C TYR A 28 24.24 3.89 -12.77
N ALA A 29 23.83 5.06 -13.19
CA ALA A 29 23.46 6.11 -12.23
C ALA A 29 22.31 5.53 -11.38
N ALA A 30 22.52 5.41 -10.07
CA ALA A 30 21.42 5.08 -9.16
C ALA A 30 20.29 6.10 -9.44
N SER A 31 19.10 5.60 -9.76
CA SER A 31 17.96 6.49 -10.02
C SER A 31 17.69 7.30 -8.75
N VAL A 32 17.61 8.60 -8.92
CA VAL A 32 17.26 9.52 -7.83
C VAL A 32 15.78 9.29 -7.52
N ILE A 33 15.44 8.98 -6.27
CA ILE A 33 14.04 8.88 -5.85
C ILE A 33 13.37 10.24 -6.02
N ARG A 34 12.19 10.23 -6.64
CA ARG A 34 11.36 11.39 -6.91
C ARG A 34 9.96 11.27 -6.31
N ALA A 35 9.53 10.04 -6.02
CA ALA A 35 8.20 9.77 -5.47
C ALA A 35 8.23 8.74 -4.34
N VAL A 36 7.37 8.96 -3.35
CA VAL A 36 7.12 8.03 -2.24
C VAL A 36 5.66 7.60 -2.30
N LEU A 37 5.44 6.30 -2.43
CA LEU A 37 4.14 5.69 -2.55
C LEU A 37 3.84 4.94 -1.25
N PHE A 38 2.65 5.15 -0.68
CA PHE A 38 2.25 4.55 0.59
C PHE A 38 0.99 3.73 0.39
N ASP A 39 0.96 2.51 0.92
CA ASP A 39 -0.31 1.87 1.21
C ASP A 39 -1.03 2.60 2.36
N PHE A 40 -2.33 2.40 2.47
CA PHE A 40 -3.14 3.03 3.51
C PHE A 40 -3.39 2.07 4.67
N GLY A 41 -4.06 0.95 4.45
CA GLY A 41 -4.32 -0.07 5.45
C GLY A 41 -3.04 -0.82 5.83
N GLY A 42 -2.73 -0.96 7.13
CA GLY A 42 -1.50 -1.60 7.57
C GLY A 42 -0.25 -0.71 7.52
N VAL A 43 -0.30 0.43 6.83
CA VAL A 43 0.80 1.42 6.75
C VAL A 43 0.42 2.72 7.45
N ILE A 44 -0.48 3.50 6.89
CA ILE A 44 -0.95 4.76 7.50
C ILE A 44 -1.96 4.48 8.62
N LEU A 45 -2.83 3.48 8.42
CA LEU A 45 -3.71 2.93 9.44
C LEU A 45 -3.12 1.65 10.04
N THR A 46 -3.65 1.21 11.19
CA THR A 46 -3.45 -0.16 11.70
C THR A 46 -3.96 -1.17 10.68
N SER A 47 -3.42 -2.38 10.73
CA SER A 47 -3.80 -3.43 9.77
C SER A 47 -5.23 -3.92 10.03
N PRO A 48 -6.06 -4.13 9.00
CA PRO A 48 -7.37 -4.74 9.13
C PRO A 48 -7.30 -6.17 9.69
N PHE A 49 -6.17 -6.84 9.56
CA PHE A 49 -5.97 -8.19 10.09
C PHE A 49 -6.04 -8.26 11.62
N GLU A 50 -5.65 -7.19 12.32
CA GLU A 50 -5.82 -7.11 13.77
C GLU A 50 -7.31 -7.16 14.15
N ALA A 51 -8.15 -6.46 13.40
CA ALA A 51 -9.60 -6.44 13.61
C ALA A 51 -10.25 -7.80 13.24
N PHE A 52 -9.74 -8.47 12.20
CA PHE A 52 -10.21 -9.81 11.84
C PHE A 52 -9.92 -10.83 12.95
N ASN A 53 -8.71 -10.79 13.53
CA ASN A 53 -8.35 -11.67 14.63
C ASN A 53 -9.27 -11.47 15.85
N VAL A 54 -9.60 -10.21 16.19
CA VAL A 54 -10.56 -9.92 17.28
C VAL A 54 -11.95 -10.46 16.95
N TYR A 55 -12.43 -10.26 15.73
CA TYR A 55 -13.73 -10.79 15.31
C TYR A 55 -13.76 -12.32 15.34
N GLU A 56 -12.72 -12.99 14.87
CA GLU A 56 -12.59 -14.46 14.87
C GLU A 56 -12.63 -15.01 16.28
N GLU A 57 -11.92 -14.38 17.23
CA GLU A 57 -11.96 -14.75 18.65
C GLU A 57 -13.36 -14.57 19.27
N GLU A 58 -14.02 -13.42 19.02
CA GLU A 58 -15.35 -13.14 19.54
C GLU A 58 -16.44 -14.05 18.96
N ALA A 59 -16.24 -14.54 17.73
CA ALA A 59 -17.19 -15.42 17.03
C ALA A 59 -16.87 -16.92 17.18
N ASP A 60 -15.88 -17.29 18.01
CA ASP A 60 -15.38 -18.68 18.19
C ASP A 60 -15.00 -19.34 16.84
N LEU A 61 -14.37 -18.56 15.96
CA LEU A 61 -13.87 -18.99 14.66
C LEU A 61 -12.37 -19.31 14.72
N PRO A 62 -11.86 -20.17 13.81
CA PRO A 62 -10.42 -20.39 13.72
C PRO A 62 -9.66 -19.11 13.43
N GLN A 63 -8.51 -18.95 14.07
CA GLN A 63 -7.60 -17.84 13.78
C GLN A 63 -7.18 -17.85 12.30
N ASP A 64 -7.09 -16.65 11.70
CA ASP A 64 -6.74 -16.43 10.28
C ASP A 64 -7.76 -17.06 9.29
N LEU A 65 -8.98 -17.40 9.71
CA LEU A 65 -10.02 -17.94 8.82
C LEU A 65 -10.37 -16.95 7.69
N ILE A 66 -10.64 -15.69 8.03
CA ILE A 66 -10.99 -14.67 7.04
C ILE A 66 -9.84 -14.50 6.01
N ARG A 67 -8.61 -14.51 6.49
CA ARG A 67 -7.42 -14.44 5.60
C ARG A 67 -7.30 -15.67 4.71
N THR A 68 -7.63 -16.87 5.24
CA THR A 68 -7.62 -18.13 4.50
C THR A 68 -8.68 -18.14 3.39
N ILE A 69 -9.90 -17.66 3.68
CA ILE A 69 -10.96 -17.52 2.68
C ILE A 69 -10.50 -16.54 1.60
N ASN A 70 -9.95 -15.38 1.98
CA ASN A 70 -9.45 -14.38 1.03
C ASN A 70 -8.27 -14.86 0.18
N ALA A 71 -7.48 -15.81 0.68
CA ALA A 71 -6.40 -16.42 -0.10
C ALA A 71 -6.88 -17.48 -1.10
N THR A 72 -8.15 -17.89 -1.01
CA THR A 72 -8.76 -18.85 -1.93
C THR A 72 -9.29 -18.11 -3.16
N ASN A 73 -8.84 -18.49 -4.36
CA ASN A 73 -9.18 -17.82 -5.62
C ASN A 73 -8.98 -16.29 -5.57
N PRO A 74 -7.78 -15.79 -5.22
CA PRO A 74 -7.56 -14.40 -4.82
C PRO A 74 -7.88 -13.36 -5.91
N ASP A 75 -8.01 -13.79 -7.17
CA ASP A 75 -8.33 -12.91 -8.30
C ASP A 75 -9.82 -12.82 -8.61
N THR A 76 -10.63 -13.78 -8.10
CA THR A 76 -12.05 -13.93 -8.47
C THR A 76 -12.98 -14.19 -7.27
N ASN A 77 -12.49 -14.10 -6.05
CA ASN A 77 -13.31 -14.21 -4.85
C ASN A 77 -14.10 -12.92 -4.57
N ALA A 78 -15.01 -12.97 -3.60
CA ALA A 78 -15.85 -11.84 -3.19
C ALA A 78 -15.02 -10.60 -2.86
N TRP A 79 -13.87 -10.78 -2.21
CA TRP A 79 -12.97 -9.70 -1.83
C TRP A 79 -12.35 -8.99 -3.05
N ALA A 80 -11.91 -9.77 -4.04
CA ALA A 80 -11.35 -9.22 -5.28
C ALA A 80 -12.36 -8.36 -6.05
N HIS A 81 -13.61 -8.84 -6.16
CA HIS A 81 -14.70 -8.09 -6.78
C HIS A 81 -15.05 -6.82 -6.01
N PHE A 82 -15.02 -6.89 -4.68
CA PHE A 82 -15.30 -5.74 -3.82
C PHE A 82 -14.22 -4.66 -3.91
N GLU A 83 -12.95 -5.05 -3.88
CA GLU A 83 -11.82 -4.13 -4.04
C GLU A 83 -11.75 -3.48 -5.42
N ARG A 84 -12.27 -4.12 -6.47
CA ARG A 84 -12.38 -3.50 -7.81
C ARG A 84 -13.61 -2.61 -7.97
N GLY A 85 -14.47 -2.49 -6.94
CA GLY A 85 -15.72 -1.76 -7.00
C GLY A 85 -16.80 -2.44 -7.85
N GLU A 86 -16.64 -3.72 -8.17
CA GLU A 86 -17.60 -4.52 -8.96
C GLU A 86 -18.81 -4.96 -8.12
N TYR A 87 -18.65 -5.08 -6.79
CA TYR A 87 -19.70 -5.42 -5.85
C TYR A 87 -20.08 -4.22 -4.97
N SER A 88 -21.37 -4.07 -4.71
CA SER A 88 -21.86 -3.28 -3.58
C SER A 88 -21.51 -3.98 -2.26
N THR A 89 -21.54 -3.25 -1.14
CA THR A 89 -21.37 -3.85 0.20
C THR A 89 -22.33 -5.02 0.43
N ALA A 90 -23.61 -4.91 0.01
CA ALA A 90 -24.59 -5.96 0.15
C ALA A 90 -24.26 -7.22 -0.70
N GLN A 91 -23.77 -7.02 -1.91
CA GLN A 91 -23.32 -8.12 -2.78
C GLN A 91 -22.09 -8.81 -2.21
N PHE A 92 -21.12 -8.03 -1.71
CA PHE A 92 -19.95 -8.57 -1.02
C PHE A 92 -20.34 -9.43 0.19
N VAL A 93 -21.19 -8.91 1.08
CA VAL A 93 -21.68 -9.66 2.25
C VAL A 93 -22.26 -11.00 1.83
N THR A 94 -23.17 -11.02 0.86
CA THR A 94 -23.80 -12.24 0.38
C THR A 94 -22.81 -13.24 -0.19
N ALA A 95 -21.86 -12.76 -1.02
CA ALA A 95 -20.88 -13.60 -1.68
C ALA A 95 -19.84 -14.15 -0.69
N PHE A 96 -19.32 -13.31 0.21
CA PHE A 96 -18.31 -13.71 1.20
C PHE A 96 -18.86 -14.71 2.20
N GLU A 97 -20.10 -14.54 2.66
CA GLU A 97 -20.79 -15.53 3.50
C GLU A 97 -21.00 -16.87 2.80
N ALA A 98 -21.25 -16.85 1.48
CA ALA A 98 -21.34 -18.07 0.68
C ALA A 98 -19.97 -18.79 0.57
N GLU A 99 -18.88 -18.04 0.39
CA GLU A 99 -17.51 -18.58 0.40
C GLU A 99 -17.14 -19.16 1.77
N ALA A 100 -17.51 -18.47 2.86
CA ALA A 100 -17.31 -18.97 4.22
C ALA A 100 -18.08 -20.27 4.48
N ARG A 101 -19.35 -20.35 4.08
CA ARG A 101 -20.15 -21.59 4.16
C ARG A 101 -19.56 -22.73 3.33
N ALA A 102 -19.04 -22.43 2.15
CA ALA A 102 -18.34 -23.44 1.34
C ALA A 102 -17.05 -23.96 2.01
N ALA A 103 -16.42 -23.15 2.84
CA ALA A 103 -15.29 -23.54 3.69
C ALA A 103 -15.72 -24.24 5.01
N GLY A 104 -17.03 -24.34 5.27
CA GLY A 104 -17.59 -25.02 6.45
C GLY A 104 -17.82 -24.12 7.67
N TYR A 105 -17.86 -22.79 7.48
CA TYR A 105 -18.00 -21.83 8.57
C TYR A 105 -19.13 -20.83 8.32
N GLU A 106 -19.76 -20.38 9.41
CA GLU A 106 -20.72 -19.27 9.39
C GLU A 106 -19.99 -17.99 9.83
N VAL A 107 -20.00 -16.99 8.95
CA VAL A 107 -19.36 -15.68 9.16
C VAL A 107 -20.38 -14.57 8.96
N ASP A 108 -20.43 -13.60 9.85
CA ASP A 108 -21.16 -12.35 9.66
C ASP A 108 -20.27 -11.36 8.91
N ALA A 109 -20.40 -11.33 7.60
CA ALA A 109 -19.60 -10.47 6.73
C ALA A 109 -19.89 -8.96 6.94
N SER A 110 -21.05 -8.60 7.48
CA SER A 110 -21.35 -7.20 7.82
C SER A 110 -20.46 -6.73 8.99
N ARG A 111 -20.21 -7.58 9.98
CA ARG A 111 -19.26 -7.30 11.07
C ARG A 111 -17.82 -7.22 10.54
N VAL A 112 -17.45 -8.10 9.62
CA VAL A 112 -16.13 -8.06 8.96
C VAL A 112 -15.90 -6.72 8.27
N VAL A 113 -16.85 -6.26 7.44
CA VAL A 113 -16.78 -4.94 6.80
C VAL A 113 -16.75 -3.81 7.83
N GLY A 114 -17.57 -3.91 8.89
CA GLY A 114 -17.62 -2.92 9.97
C GLY A 114 -16.29 -2.77 10.72
N SER A 115 -15.49 -3.84 10.78
CA SER A 115 -14.20 -3.86 11.47
C SER A 115 -13.03 -3.27 10.66
N LEU A 116 -13.23 -2.96 9.36
CA LEU A 116 -12.17 -2.43 8.48
C LEU A 116 -11.69 -1.01 8.82
N ARG A 117 -12.26 -0.38 9.84
CA ARG A 117 -11.82 0.94 10.32
C ARG A 117 -10.55 0.78 11.16
N GLY A 118 -9.40 1.06 10.56
CA GLY A 118 -8.14 1.14 11.30
C GLY A 118 -8.01 2.43 12.11
N ARG A 119 -6.95 2.52 12.92
CA ARG A 119 -6.54 3.73 13.64
C ARG A 119 -5.35 4.36 12.94
N LEU A 120 -5.32 5.67 12.84
CA LEU A 120 -4.18 6.41 12.30
C LEU A 120 -2.90 6.13 13.10
N ARG A 121 -1.80 5.99 12.40
CA ARG A 121 -0.45 5.95 12.97
C ARG A 121 0.20 7.33 12.84
N PRO A 122 0.25 8.14 13.90
CA PRO A 122 0.68 9.54 13.81
C PRO A 122 2.08 9.71 13.21
N ALA A 123 3.01 8.80 13.50
CA ALA A 123 4.36 8.84 12.95
C ALA A 123 4.38 8.65 11.43
N MET A 124 3.51 7.77 10.89
CA MET A 124 3.39 7.58 9.44
C MET A 124 2.74 8.77 8.75
N VAL A 125 1.73 9.39 9.39
CA VAL A 125 1.10 10.63 8.88
C VAL A 125 2.12 11.77 8.81
N GLU A 126 2.95 11.93 9.86
CA GLU A 126 4.03 12.92 9.87
C GLU A 126 5.07 12.64 8.78
N ALA A 127 5.41 11.36 8.55
CA ALA A 127 6.32 10.98 7.48
C ALA A 127 5.76 11.35 6.08
N VAL A 128 4.45 11.10 5.83
CA VAL A 128 3.81 11.55 4.58
C VAL A 128 3.93 13.06 4.42
N ARG A 129 3.63 13.83 5.48
CA ARG A 129 3.73 15.29 5.45
C ARG A 129 5.15 15.77 5.10
N ARG A 130 6.18 15.15 5.68
CA ARG A 130 7.59 15.50 5.40
C ARG A 130 8.02 15.08 4.00
N CYS A 131 7.62 13.88 3.57
CA CYS A 131 7.88 13.44 2.19
C CYS A 131 7.24 14.38 1.18
N GLY A 132 6.00 14.84 1.40
CA GLY A 132 5.30 15.76 0.50
C GLY A 132 5.95 17.13 0.36
N ALA A 133 6.88 17.52 1.26
CA ALA A 133 7.64 18.76 1.13
C ALA A 133 8.79 18.67 0.10
N GLU A 134 9.30 17.48 -0.19
CA GLU A 134 10.50 17.29 -1.04
C GLU A 134 10.28 16.31 -2.19
N PHE A 135 9.28 15.43 -2.09
CA PHE A 135 8.99 14.37 -3.05
C PHE A 135 7.52 14.41 -3.46
N ARG A 136 7.23 13.86 -4.64
CA ARG A 136 5.85 13.57 -5.00
C ARG A 136 5.34 12.43 -4.13
N THR A 137 4.07 12.47 -3.73
CA THR A 137 3.48 11.45 -2.86
C THR A 137 2.20 10.89 -3.44
N ALA A 138 2.01 9.58 -3.35
CA ALA A 138 0.73 8.97 -3.64
C ALA A 138 0.32 7.95 -2.58
N MET A 139 -1.00 7.89 -2.34
CA MET A 139 -1.63 6.82 -1.60
C MET A 139 -2.11 5.75 -2.59
N LEU A 140 -1.72 4.50 -2.37
CA LEU A 140 -2.09 3.33 -3.16
C LEU A 140 -2.91 2.37 -2.30
N THR A 141 -4.24 2.39 -2.44
CA THR A 141 -5.11 1.62 -1.56
C THR A 141 -6.05 0.68 -2.32
N ASN A 142 -6.10 -0.57 -1.85
CA ASN A 142 -7.22 -1.45 -2.16
C ASN A 142 -8.35 -1.06 -1.21
N ASN A 143 -9.28 -0.25 -1.72
CA ASN A 143 -10.35 0.28 -0.91
C ASN A 143 -11.68 -0.44 -1.16
N PHE A 144 -12.63 -0.19 -0.27
CA PHE A 144 -13.95 -0.85 -0.25
C PHE A 144 -15.09 0.14 -0.43
N VAL A 145 -14.85 1.23 -1.16
CA VAL A 145 -15.89 2.19 -1.50
C VAL A 145 -16.50 1.77 -2.82
N SER A 146 -17.69 1.18 -2.78
CA SER A 146 -18.38 0.79 -3.98
C SER A 146 -19.13 1.98 -4.60
N PRO A 147 -19.02 2.20 -5.91
CA PRO A 147 -19.84 3.19 -6.61
C PRO A 147 -21.35 2.81 -6.65
N HIS A 148 -21.67 1.58 -6.24
CA HIS A 148 -23.03 1.06 -6.15
C HIS A 148 -23.70 1.26 -4.78
N ASP A 149 -22.92 1.73 -3.78
CA ASP A 149 -23.46 2.07 -2.47
C ASP A 149 -23.93 3.52 -2.43
N GLU A 150 -24.88 3.83 -1.53
CA GLU A 150 -25.32 5.21 -1.30
C GLU A 150 -24.13 6.09 -0.88
N PRO A 151 -24.04 7.33 -1.39
CA PRO A 151 -22.97 8.24 -1.02
C PRO A 151 -22.89 8.41 0.50
N ARG A 152 -21.73 8.21 1.08
CA ARG A 152 -21.52 8.44 2.50
C ARG A 152 -21.62 9.93 2.81
N THR A 153 -22.64 10.32 3.56
CA THR A 153 -22.85 11.70 4.00
C THR A 153 -22.06 12.07 5.27
N THR A 154 -21.44 11.07 5.90
CA THR A 154 -20.64 11.26 7.11
C THR A 154 -19.16 11.47 6.77
N ALA A 155 -18.50 12.37 7.52
CA ALA A 155 -17.06 12.58 7.43
C ALA A 155 -16.31 11.23 7.51
N MET A 156 -15.31 11.05 6.65
CA MET A 156 -14.44 9.89 6.71
C MET A 156 -13.58 10.00 7.97
N THR A 157 -13.85 9.13 8.94
CA THR A 157 -13.09 9.07 10.18
C THR A 157 -12.50 7.69 10.39
N ASP A 158 -11.35 7.63 11.07
CA ASP A 158 -10.77 6.39 11.57
C ASP A 158 -11.59 5.80 12.74
N ALA A 159 -11.11 4.73 13.35
CA ALA A 159 -11.79 4.08 14.49
C ALA A 159 -11.91 4.98 15.74
N ASP A 160 -11.03 5.95 15.91
CA ASP A 160 -10.99 6.88 17.03
C ASP A 160 -11.64 8.24 16.71
N GLY A 161 -12.20 8.41 15.50
CA GLY A 161 -12.88 9.62 15.04
C GLY A 161 -11.96 10.68 14.42
N ALA A 162 -10.70 10.36 14.17
CA ALA A 162 -9.78 11.27 13.47
C ALA A 162 -10.16 11.44 12.00
N ASP A 163 -10.01 12.67 11.50
CA ASP A 163 -10.38 13.05 10.12
C ASP A 163 -9.41 12.46 9.09
N LEU A 164 -9.87 11.46 8.34
CA LEU A 164 -9.12 10.87 7.23
C LEU A 164 -9.01 11.80 6.02
N GLY A 165 -9.95 12.73 5.84
CA GLY A 165 -9.91 13.72 4.77
C GLY A 165 -8.68 14.62 4.89
N ALA A 166 -8.31 15.00 6.12
CA ALA A 166 -7.10 15.78 6.39
C ALA A 166 -5.82 14.99 6.03
N VAL A 167 -5.82 13.67 6.23
CA VAL A 167 -4.69 12.80 5.84
C VAL A 167 -4.64 12.63 4.32
N HIS A 168 -5.78 12.43 3.66
CA HIS A 168 -5.86 12.35 2.19
C HIS A 168 -5.31 13.61 1.52
N ALA A 169 -5.56 14.78 2.10
CA ALA A 169 -5.07 16.07 1.58
C ALA A 169 -3.53 16.22 1.63
N LEU A 170 -2.81 15.33 2.31
CA LEU A 170 -1.35 15.31 2.32
C LEU A 170 -0.74 14.66 1.08
N PHE A 171 -1.53 13.92 0.32
CA PHE A 171 -1.07 13.23 -0.87
C PHE A 171 -1.34 14.06 -2.13
N GLU A 172 -0.40 14.02 -3.07
CA GLU A 172 -0.58 14.62 -4.39
C GLU A 172 -1.57 13.81 -5.23
N GLU A 173 -1.48 12.48 -5.16
CA GLU A 173 -2.36 11.56 -5.86
C GLU A 173 -2.92 10.48 -4.91
N ILE A 174 -4.16 10.08 -5.16
CA ILE A 174 -4.82 8.96 -4.47
C ILE A 174 -5.27 7.97 -5.53
N ILE A 175 -4.73 6.75 -5.46
CA ILE A 175 -5.08 5.65 -6.35
C ILE A 175 -5.91 4.65 -5.55
N GLU A 176 -7.20 4.64 -5.83
CA GLU A 176 -8.19 3.77 -5.19
C GLU A 176 -8.61 2.67 -6.14
N SER A 177 -8.49 1.42 -5.71
CA SER A 177 -8.80 0.26 -6.57
C SER A 177 -10.23 0.26 -7.10
N SER A 178 -11.19 0.63 -6.27
CA SER A 178 -12.60 0.72 -6.68
C SER A 178 -12.89 1.81 -7.71
N VAL A 179 -12.03 2.84 -7.81
CA VAL A 179 -12.16 3.93 -8.78
C VAL A 179 -11.49 3.59 -10.11
N VAL A 180 -10.30 2.95 -10.03
CA VAL A 180 -9.53 2.64 -11.26
C VAL A 180 -9.87 1.26 -11.84
N GLY A 181 -10.66 0.42 -11.14
CA GLY A 181 -11.11 -0.88 -11.60
C GLY A 181 -10.02 -1.97 -11.64
N VAL A 182 -8.84 -1.69 -11.10
CA VAL A 182 -7.72 -2.63 -10.91
C VAL A 182 -7.18 -2.47 -9.49
N ARG A 183 -6.53 -3.50 -8.95
CA ARG A 183 -6.09 -3.51 -7.56
C ARG A 183 -4.65 -4.02 -7.41
N LYS A 184 -4.03 -3.80 -6.26
CA LYS A 184 -2.80 -4.51 -5.90
C LYS A 184 -3.13 -6.01 -5.71
N PRO A 185 -2.33 -6.95 -6.20
CA PRO A 185 -0.99 -6.79 -6.78
C PRO A 185 -0.94 -6.69 -8.32
N GLU A 186 -2.00 -6.30 -9.00
CA GLU A 186 -2.01 -6.18 -10.47
C GLU A 186 -1.01 -5.11 -10.94
N PRO A 187 -0.08 -5.40 -11.87
CA PRO A 187 0.94 -4.43 -12.31
C PRO A 187 0.35 -3.10 -12.81
N ARG A 188 -0.81 -3.16 -13.46
CA ARG A 188 -1.49 -1.96 -13.98
C ARG A 188 -1.81 -0.93 -12.90
N PHE A 189 -2.04 -1.36 -11.66
CA PHE A 189 -2.32 -0.47 -10.54
C PHE A 189 -1.12 0.46 -10.25
N TYR A 190 0.09 -0.08 -10.27
CA TYR A 190 1.34 0.68 -10.04
C TYR A 190 1.70 1.55 -11.26
N GLU A 191 1.43 1.07 -12.47
CA GLU A 191 1.60 1.87 -13.70
C GLU A 191 0.77 3.14 -13.66
N ILE A 192 -0.51 3.04 -13.26
CA ILE A 192 -1.41 4.20 -13.09
C ILE A 192 -0.82 5.21 -12.10
N ALA A 193 -0.26 4.74 -10.98
CA ALA A 193 0.38 5.64 -10.01
C ALA A 193 1.57 6.38 -10.62
N CYS A 194 2.44 5.67 -11.34
CA CYS A 194 3.59 6.26 -12.03
C CYS A 194 3.17 7.26 -13.12
N GLU A 195 2.14 6.91 -13.91
CA GLU A 195 1.59 7.77 -14.96
C GLU A 195 1.04 9.08 -14.39
N ARG A 196 0.24 9.01 -13.32
CA ARG A 196 -0.36 10.20 -12.68
C ARG A 196 0.70 11.09 -12.03
N LEU A 197 1.69 10.48 -11.39
CA LEU A 197 2.81 11.22 -10.80
C LEU A 197 3.86 11.68 -11.84
N GLY A 198 3.82 11.20 -13.08
CA GLY A 198 4.81 11.55 -14.12
C GLY A 198 6.23 11.12 -13.72
N VAL A 199 6.38 9.92 -13.13
CA VAL A 199 7.65 9.33 -12.70
C VAL A 199 7.82 7.93 -13.29
N ARG A 200 9.05 7.44 -13.32
CA ARG A 200 9.36 6.06 -13.70
C ARG A 200 9.38 5.19 -12.43
N PRO A 201 9.11 3.88 -12.54
CA PRO A 201 9.14 2.98 -11.38
C PRO A 201 10.46 3.04 -10.60
N GLU A 202 11.61 3.15 -11.27
CA GLU A 202 12.93 3.20 -10.63
C GLU A 202 13.16 4.51 -9.84
N GLU A 203 12.30 5.49 -10.00
CA GLU A 203 12.31 6.76 -9.27
C GLU A 203 11.38 6.74 -8.06
N CYS A 204 10.76 5.58 -7.76
CA CYS A 204 9.78 5.41 -6.69
C CYS A 204 10.31 4.53 -5.55
N VAL A 205 9.89 4.85 -4.32
CA VAL A 205 9.90 3.92 -3.20
C VAL A 205 8.46 3.67 -2.77
N PHE A 206 8.10 2.39 -2.58
CA PHE A 206 6.76 1.96 -2.20
C PHE A 206 6.75 1.20 -0.87
N LEU A 207 5.87 1.63 0.05
CA LEU A 207 5.67 1.05 1.37
C LEU A 207 4.33 0.32 1.42
N ASP A 208 4.35 -0.98 1.83
CA ASP A 208 3.15 -1.81 1.97
C ASP A 208 3.41 -2.89 3.04
N ASP A 209 2.39 -3.34 3.80
CA ASP A 209 2.53 -4.39 4.81
C ASP A 209 2.50 -5.79 4.20
N LEU A 210 1.95 -5.94 2.98
CA LEU A 210 1.80 -7.21 2.29
C LEU A 210 2.90 -7.46 1.25
N GLY A 211 3.71 -8.48 1.49
CA GLY A 211 4.77 -8.87 0.55
C GLY A 211 4.27 -9.22 -0.86
N ILE A 212 3.00 -9.65 -1.00
CA ILE A 212 2.41 -9.94 -2.31
C ILE A 212 2.26 -8.66 -3.13
N ASN A 213 1.95 -7.54 -2.51
CA ASN A 213 1.82 -6.23 -3.17
C ASN A 213 3.19 -5.65 -3.55
N LEU A 214 4.23 -5.92 -2.77
CA LEU A 214 5.58 -5.42 -3.03
C LEU A 214 6.26 -6.12 -4.22
N LYS A 215 5.90 -7.40 -4.51
CA LYS A 215 6.55 -8.18 -5.57
C LYS A 215 6.44 -7.53 -6.96
N PRO A 216 5.25 -7.15 -7.47
CA PRO A 216 5.15 -6.52 -8.78
C PRO A 216 5.82 -5.15 -8.82
N ALA A 217 5.69 -4.33 -7.79
CA ALA A 217 6.35 -3.04 -7.68
C ALA A 217 7.88 -3.19 -7.80
N LYS A 218 8.46 -4.16 -7.09
CA LYS A 218 9.89 -4.48 -7.18
C LYS A 218 10.29 -4.98 -8.57
N ALA A 219 9.46 -5.83 -9.19
CA ALA A 219 9.71 -6.34 -10.54
C ALA A 219 9.70 -5.22 -11.59
N MET A 220 8.94 -4.15 -11.37
CA MET A 220 8.93 -2.94 -12.18
C MET A 220 10.14 -2.03 -11.95
N GLY A 221 10.95 -2.27 -10.92
CA GLY A 221 12.14 -1.48 -10.59
C GLY A 221 11.98 -0.53 -9.41
N MET A 222 10.84 -0.49 -8.73
CA MET A 222 10.66 0.33 -7.53
C MET A 222 11.54 -0.17 -6.39
N GLN A 223 12.02 0.72 -5.55
CA GLN A 223 12.46 0.35 -4.21
C GLN A 223 11.23 0.03 -3.37
N THR A 224 11.31 -0.99 -2.50
CA THR A 224 10.15 -1.45 -1.75
C THR A 224 10.52 -1.65 -0.29
N ILE A 225 9.67 -1.16 0.62
CA ILE A 225 9.80 -1.32 2.08
C ILE A 225 8.60 -2.12 2.58
N LYS A 226 8.86 -3.25 3.25
CA LYS A 226 7.80 -4.00 3.93
C LYS A 226 7.56 -3.43 5.33
N VAL A 227 6.38 -2.89 5.55
CA VAL A 227 5.98 -2.32 6.85
C VAL A 227 5.48 -3.43 7.77
N VAL A 228 6.39 -4.01 8.54
CA VAL A 228 6.06 -4.92 9.65
C VAL A 228 6.01 -4.15 10.97
N ASP A 229 7.01 -3.31 11.18
CA ASP A 229 7.09 -2.36 12.27
C ASP A 229 7.26 -0.94 11.68
N PRO A 230 6.39 0.01 12.03
CA PRO A 230 6.43 1.36 11.46
C PRO A 230 7.73 2.10 11.73
N ALA A 231 8.34 1.95 12.92
CA ALA A 231 9.57 2.68 13.26
C ALA A 231 10.75 2.20 12.41
N ASN A 232 10.86 0.88 12.22
CA ASN A 232 11.90 0.30 11.36
C ASN A 232 11.70 0.69 9.89
N ALA A 233 10.45 0.70 9.41
CA ALA A 233 10.13 1.11 8.04
C ALA A 233 10.45 2.59 7.79
N LEU A 234 10.19 3.47 8.75
CA LEU A 234 10.56 4.88 8.68
C LEU A 234 12.08 5.07 8.69
N ALA A 235 12.82 4.35 9.52
CA ALA A 235 14.27 4.41 9.52
C ALA A 235 14.88 3.95 8.18
N GLU A 236 14.30 2.91 7.54
CA GLU A 236 14.71 2.47 6.21
C GLU A 236 14.39 3.55 5.16
N LEU A 237 13.20 4.15 5.22
CA LEU A 237 12.80 5.22 4.32
C LEU A 237 13.70 6.46 4.46
N GLU A 238 14.06 6.87 5.70
CA GLU A 238 15.03 7.94 5.96
C GLU A 238 16.38 7.69 5.30
N MET A 239 16.89 6.44 5.36
CA MET A 239 18.14 6.07 4.71
C MET A 239 18.06 6.15 3.19
N ILE A 240 16.92 5.77 2.59
CA ILE A 240 16.70 5.82 1.13
C ILE A 240 16.61 7.27 0.66
N LEU A 241 15.84 8.10 1.36
CA LEU A 241 15.55 9.48 0.95
C LEU A 241 16.65 10.47 1.35
N GLY A 242 17.40 10.18 2.42
CA GLY A 242 18.41 11.07 2.98
C GLY A 242 17.82 12.27 3.75
N ILE A 243 16.58 12.17 4.20
CA ILE A 243 15.88 13.18 5.02
C ILE A 243 15.42 12.57 6.35
N ALA A 244 15.25 13.39 7.39
CA ALA A 244 14.65 12.96 8.66
C ALA A 244 13.12 12.95 8.56
N LEU A 245 12.48 11.83 8.90
CA LEU A 245 11.03 11.66 8.92
C LEU A 245 10.45 11.63 10.33
N SER A 246 11.26 11.28 11.33
CA SER A 246 10.96 11.38 12.76
C SER A 246 11.35 12.77 13.29
N GLY A 247 10.52 13.33 14.16
CA GLY A 247 10.75 14.60 14.82
C GLY A 247 11.15 14.41 16.26
#